data_14de8f9e5df5c3d92c315b6fe813af08
#
_entry.id   14de8f9e5df5c3d92c315b6fe813af08
#
_cell.length_a   1.000
_cell.length_b   1.000
_cell.length_c   1.000
_cell.angle_alpha   90.00
_cell.angle_beta   90.00
_cell.angle_gamma   90.00
#
_symmetry.space_group_name_H-M   'P 1'
#
loop_
_entity.id
_entity.type
_entity.pdbx_description
1 polymer ?
#
loop_
_entity_poly.entity_id
_entity_poly.type
_entity_poly.pdbx_seq_one_letter_code
_entity_poly.pdbx_strand_id
1 'polypeptide(L)'
;MKKIILWGFYVICLVCSETAMAQDGKDRKGDMRREQMMEKRAERLADELELKGDARSEFLVTYKNYQQDLMSHRKTPPFPADLGGKKESELTEEEAAERIKAEFDRKAQQIVDAYNTLEVDKKYYEVFSKTMSAKQLM
;
A
#
# COMPACT_ATOMS: atom_id res chain seq x y z
N MET A 1 8.54 6.43 53.42
CA MET A 1 7.23 6.76 52.83
C MET A 1 7.37 7.16 51.35
N LYS A 2 7.90 6.30 50.47
CA LYS A 2 8.05 6.57 49.01
C LYS A 2 7.70 5.37 48.11
N LYS A 3 6.92 4.40 48.60
CA LYS A 3 6.60 3.17 47.84
C LYS A 3 5.10 2.96 47.54
N ILE A 4 4.24 3.91 47.81
CA ILE A 4 2.78 3.73 47.65
C ILE A 4 2.24 4.42 46.41
N ILE A 5 3.00 5.29 45.73
CA ILE A 5 2.56 6.06 44.55
C ILE A 5 2.71 5.27 43.25
N LEU A 6 3.54 4.23 43.20
CA LEU A 6 3.81 3.47 41.98
C LEU A 6 2.75 2.39 41.66
N TRP A 7 1.89 2.03 42.59
CA TRP A 7 0.84 1.00 42.39
C TRP A 7 -0.48 1.57 41.88
N GLY A 8 -0.71 2.87 42.08
CA GLY A 8 -1.93 3.53 41.61
C GLY A 8 -1.97 3.77 40.07
N PHE A 9 -0.81 3.84 39.42
CA PHE A 9 -0.77 4.07 37.95
C PHE A 9 -0.90 2.79 37.14
N TYR A 10 -0.68 1.62 37.71
CA TYR A 10 -0.75 0.34 37.02
C TYR A 10 -2.17 -0.21 36.85
N VAL A 11 -3.10 0.22 37.69
CA VAL A 11 -4.49 -0.28 37.67
C VAL A 11 -5.36 0.52 36.69
N ILE A 12 -5.00 1.78 36.35
CA ILE A 12 -5.80 2.62 35.44
C ILE A 12 -5.56 2.25 33.96
N CYS A 13 -4.40 1.66 33.60
CA CYS A 13 -4.12 1.23 32.24
C CYS A 13 -4.78 -0.10 31.82
N LEU A 14 -5.39 -0.84 32.75
CA LEU A 14 -5.96 -2.19 32.49
C LEU A 14 -7.44 -2.18 32.09
N VAL A 15 -8.14 -1.04 32.22
CA VAL A 15 -9.58 -0.98 31.94
C VAL A 15 -9.94 -0.36 30.59
N CYS A 16 -8.96 0.22 29.87
CA CYS A 16 -9.21 0.82 28.54
C CYS A 16 -8.88 -0.08 27.34
N SER A 17 -8.60 -1.37 27.55
CA SER A 17 -8.05 -2.25 26.49
C SER A 17 -9.05 -3.22 25.85
N GLU A 18 -10.34 -3.21 26.20
CA GLU A 18 -11.24 -4.30 25.75
C GLU A 18 -12.24 -3.97 24.64
N THR A 19 -12.28 -2.75 24.10
CA THR A 19 -13.24 -2.44 23.02
C THR A 19 -12.62 -2.14 21.66
N ALA A 20 -11.27 -2.17 21.51
CA ALA A 20 -10.60 -1.88 20.23
C ALA A 20 -10.06 -3.12 19.50
N MET A 21 -10.24 -4.34 20.02
CA MET A 21 -9.53 -5.54 19.54
C MET A 21 -10.20 -6.29 18.39
N ALA A 22 -11.42 -5.96 17.99
CA ALA A 22 -12.15 -6.77 16.99
C ALA A 22 -11.97 -6.34 15.53
N GLN A 23 -11.54 -5.10 15.28
CA GLN A 23 -11.40 -4.57 13.93
C GLN A 23 -9.95 -4.58 13.41
N ASP A 24 -8.98 -4.44 14.30
CA ASP A 24 -7.55 -4.36 14.00
C ASP A 24 -6.93 -5.70 13.54
N GLY A 25 -7.51 -6.83 13.94
CA GLY A 25 -6.98 -8.16 13.61
C GLY A 25 -7.19 -8.60 12.14
N LYS A 26 -8.16 -8.01 11.45
CA LYS A 26 -8.46 -8.36 10.04
C LYS A 26 -7.55 -7.59 9.09
N ASP A 27 -7.25 -6.35 9.40
CA ASP A 27 -6.37 -5.49 8.62
C ASP A 27 -4.92 -5.95 8.77
N ARG A 28 -4.46 -6.28 9.97
CA ARG A 28 -3.11 -6.82 10.22
C ARG A 28 -2.82 -8.13 9.48
N LYS A 29 -3.81 -9.03 9.35
CA LYS A 29 -3.64 -10.26 8.55
C LYS A 29 -3.53 -9.97 7.06
N GLY A 30 -4.26 -8.98 6.56
CA GLY A 30 -4.18 -8.53 5.19
C GLY A 30 -2.82 -7.92 4.86
N ASP A 31 -2.32 -7.06 5.73
CA ASP A 31 -1.04 -6.38 5.56
C ASP A 31 0.14 -7.35 5.66
N MET A 32 0.12 -8.26 6.63
CA MET A 32 1.15 -9.32 6.76
C MET A 32 1.20 -10.22 5.52
N ARG A 33 0.05 -10.56 4.94
CA ARG A 33 -0.01 -11.37 3.72
C ARG A 33 0.54 -10.61 2.50
N ARG A 34 0.26 -9.31 2.40
CA ARG A 34 0.80 -8.45 1.34
C ARG A 34 2.30 -8.31 1.47
N GLU A 35 2.81 -8.09 2.67
CA GLU A 35 4.25 -7.99 2.92
C GLU A 35 4.98 -9.27 2.54
N GLN A 36 4.48 -10.44 2.95
CA GLN A 36 5.04 -11.74 2.56
C GLN A 36 5.02 -11.96 1.04
N MET A 37 3.97 -11.51 0.35
CA MET A 37 3.90 -11.60 -1.11
C MET A 37 4.92 -10.69 -1.80
N MET A 38 5.13 -9.49 -1.27
CA MET A 38 6.14 -8.54 -1.79
C MET A 38 7.55 -9.09 -1.58
N GLU A 39 7.82 -9.64 -0.42
CA GLU A 39 9.12 -10.25 -0.10
C GLU A 39 9.44 -11.43 -1.04
N LYS A 40 8.51 -12.37 -1.19
CA LYS A 40 8.67 -13.49 -2.14
C LYS A 40 8.85 -13.04 -3.58
N ARG A 41 8.20 -11.94 -3.98
CA ARG A 41 8.37 -11.36 -5.31
C ARG A 41 9.76 -10.75 -5.47
N ALA A 42 10.23 -10.02 -4.46
CA ALA A 42 11.58 -9.44 -4.45
C ALA A 42 12.65 -10.53 -4.53
N GLU A 43 12.52 -11.60 -3.74
CA GLU A 43 13.46 -12.74 -3.77
C GLU A 43 13.51 -13.40 -5.14
N ARG A 44 12.34 -13.65 -5.74
CA ARG A 44 12.26 -14.24 -7.09
C ARG A 44 12.93 -13.36 -8.15
N LEU A 45 12.70 -12.05 -8.10
CA LEU A 45 13.36 -11.12 -9.01
C LEU A 45 14.88 -11.07 -8.78
N ALA A 46 15.33 -11.11 -7.52
CA ALA A 46 16.75 -11.16 -7.22
C ALA A 46 17.41 -12.44 -7.76
N ASP A 47 16.70 -13.56 -7.74
CA ASP A 47 17.15 -14.83 -8.34
C ASP A 47 17.20 -14.76 -9.87
N GLU A 48 16.16 -14.21 -10.51
CA GLU A 48 16.09 -13.99 -11.97
C GLU A 48 17.22 -13.06 -12.47
N LEU A 49 17.59 -12.08 -11.66
CA LEU A 49 18.68 -11.13 -11.94
C LEU A 49 20.06 -11.68 -11.54
N GLU A 50 20.12 -12.90 -11.01
CA GLU A 50 21.34 -13.59 -10.54
C GLU A 50 22.15 -12.76 -9.50
N LEU A 51 21.46 -11.95 -8.69
CA LEU A 51 22.08 -11.12 -7.67
C LEU A 51 22.58 -11.97 -6.49
N LYS A 52 23.79 -11.68 -6.02
CA LYS A 52 24.44 -12.41 -4.91
C LYS A 52 25.06 -11.46 -3.89
N GLY A 53 25.24 -11.94 -2.65
CA GLY A 53 25.92 -11.20 -1.60
C GLY A 53 25.27 -9.86 -1.30
N ASP A 54 26.08 -8.83 -1.19
CA ASP A 54 25.66 -7.48 -0.80
C ASP A 54 24.69 -6.86 -1.83
N ALA A 55 24.90 -7.09 -3.13
CA ALA A 55 24.04 -6.60 -4.19
C ALA A 55 22.61 -7.16 -4.07
N ARG A 56 22.47 -8.44 -3.67
CA ARG A 56 21.16 -9.05 -3.40
C ARG A 56 20.47 -8.38 -2.21
N SER A 57 21.20 -8.20 -1.12
CA SER A 57 20.66 -7.61 0.10
C SER A 57 20.20 -6.17 -0.13
N GLU A 58 21.00 -5.37 -0.82
CA GLU A 58 20.67 -4.00 -1.19
C GLU A 58 19.44 -3.94 -2.11
N PHE A 59 19.37 -4.83 -3.10
CA PHE A 59 18.21 -4.93 -3.99
C PHE A 59 16.92 -5.23 -3.22
N LEU A 60 16.92 -6.22 -2.30
CA LEU A 60 15.72 -6.60 -1.55
C LEU A 60 15.17 -5.43 -0.73
N VAL A 61 16.04 -4.68 -0.05
CA VAL A 61 15.65 -3.49 0.72
C VAL A 61 15.12 -2.39 -0.19
N THR A 62 15.84 -2.09 -1.26
CA THR A 62 15.46 -1.04 -2.22
C THR A 62 14.14 -1.36 -2.92
N TYR A 63 13.93 -2.62 -3.33
CA TYR A 63 12.69 -3.06 -3.96
C TYR A 63 11.49 -2.98 -3.00
N LYS A 64 11.68 -3.30 -1.73
CA LYS A 64 10.65 -3.15 -0.70
C LYS A 64 10.23 -1.67 -0.57
N ASN A 65 11.20 -0.77 -0.47
CA ASN A 65 10.95 0.67 -0.40
C ASN A 65 10.23 1.19 -1.66
N TYR A 66 10.66 0.75 -2.84
CA TYR A 66 10.03 1.06 -4.10
C TYR A 66 8.54 0.66 -4.12
N GLN A 67 8.22 -0.56 -3.69
CA GLN A 67 6.84 -1.04 -3.64
C GLN A 67 5.99 -0.26 -2.62
N GLN A 68 6.56 0.12 -1.48
CA GLN A 68 5.88 0.94 -0.48
C GLN A 68 5.59 2.35 -1.02
N ASP A 69 6.56 2.98 -1.70
CA ASP A 69 6.36 4.29 -2.33
C ASP A 69 5.26 4.23 -3.40
N LEU A 70 5.26 3.21 -4.27
CA LEU A 70 4.19 3.00 -5.25
C LEU A 70 2.80 2.89 -4.61
N MET A 71 2.70 2.15 -3.51
CA MET A 71 1.41 1.98 -2.82
C MET A 71 0.93 3.27 -2.16
N SER A 72 1.84 4.06 -1.58
CA SER A 72 1.51 5.33 -0.91
C SER A 72 0.94 6.37 -1.86
N HIS A 73 1.29 6.29 -3.15
CA HIS A 73 0.84 7.22 -4.19
C HIS A 73 -0.45 6.80 -4.89
N ARG A 74 -0.92 5.57 -4.69
CA ARG A 74 -2.21 5.12 -5.25
C ARG A 74 -3.36 5.61 -4.39
N LYS A 75 -4.05 6.65 -4.87
CA LYS A 75 -5.18 7.29 -4.19
C LYS A 75 -6.51 7.17 -4.94
N THR A 76 -6.52 6.44 -6.05
CA THR A 76 -7.77 6.24 -6.81
C THR A 76 -8.82 5.59 -5.91
N PRO A 77 -9.95 6.25 -5.64
CA PRO A 77 -11.01 5.69 -4.82
C PRO A 77 -11.67 4.49 -5.52
N PRO A 78 -12.18 3.53 -4.77
CA PRO A 78 -13.03 2.49 -5.34
C PRO A 78 -14.26 3.12 -5.99
N PHE A 79 -14.80 2.46 -7.01
CA PHE A 79 -16.07 2.89 -7.59
C PHE A 79 -17.19 2.70 -6.55
N PRO A 80 -18.15 3.64 -6.41
CA PRO A 80 -19.27 3.48 -5.48
C PRO A 80 -20.00 2.17 -5.72
N ALA A 81 -20.10 1.33 -4.68
CA ALA A 81 -20.63 -0.02 -4.80
C ALA A 81 -22.13 -0.05 -5.15
N ASP A 82 -22.88 0.94 -4.67
CA ASP A 82 -24.30 1.17 -4.91
C ASP A 82 -24.62 1.51 -6.38
N LEU A 83 -23.71 2.20 -7.06
CA LEU A 83 -23.83 2.55 -8.47
C LEU A 83 -23.22 1.51 -9.42
N GLY A 84 -22.20 0.77 -8.95
CA GLY A 84 -21.46 -0.21 -9.76
C GLY A 84 -22.24 -1.49 -10.07
N GLY A 85 -23.24 -1.84 -9.24
CA GLY A 85 -24.03 -3.07 -9.38
C GLY A 85 -25.29 -2.94 -10.22
N LYS A 86 -25.77 -1.72 -10.49
CA LYS A 86 -26.99 -1.47 -11.24
C LYS A 86 -26.72 -1.45 -12.76
N LYS A 87 -27.66 -1.99 -13.53
CA LYS A 87 -27.64 -1.83 -14.99
C LYS A 87 -28.01 -0.39 -15.36
N GLU A 88 -27.53 0.09 -16.50
CA GLU A 88 -27.83 1.45 -16.98
C GLU A 88 -29.34 1.73 -17.08
N SER A 89 -30.11 0.73 -17.48
CA SER A 89 -31.59 0.82 -17.57
C SER A 89 -32.31 0.88 -16.23
N GLU A 90 -31.62 0.64 -15.12
CA GLU A 90 -32.17 0.62 -13.76
C GLU A 90 -31.80 1.89 -12.96
N LEU A 91 -31.02 2.77 -13.57
CA LEU A 91 -30.56 4.02 -12.96
C LEU A 91 -31.60 5.10 -13.16
N THR A 92 -31.85 5.90 -12.12
CA THR A 92 -32.56 7.18 -12.28
C THR A 92 -31.62 8.19 -12.95
N GLU A 93 -32.17 9.28 -13.46
CA GLU A 93 -31.38 10.35 -14.10
C GLU A 93 -30.34 10.93 -13.13
N GLU A 94 -30.69 11.09 -11.86
CA GLU A 94 -29.78 11.58 -10.81
C GLU A 94 -28.65 10.58 -10.54
N GLU A 95 -28.96 9.29 -10.39
CA GLU A 95 -27.97 8.23 -10.20
C GLU A 95 -27.04 8.10 -11.42
N ALA A 96 -27.57 8.29 -12.63
CA ALA A 96 -26.76 8.28 -13.85
C ALA A 96 -25.79 9.46 -13.89
N ALA A 97 -26.23 10.66 -13.49
CA ALA A 97 -25.38 11.84 -13.39
C ALA A 97 -24.29 11.67 -12.33
N GLU A 98 -24.61 11.12 -11.16
CA GLU A 98 -23.64 10.82 -10.11
C GLU A 98 -22.61 9.77 -10.57
N ARG A 99 -23.05 8.74 -11.29
CA ARG A 99 -22.17 7.73 -11.85
C ARG A 99 -21.17 8.31 -12.83
N ILE A 100 -21.63 9.18 -13.74
CA ILE A 100 -20.79 9.87 -14.72
C ILE A 100 -19.76 10.74 -14.00
N LYS A 101 -20.19 11.51 -13.00
CA LYS A 101 -19.29 12.35 -12.19
C LYS A 101 -18.23 11.50 -11.47
N ALA A 102 -18.64 10.44 -10.77
CA ALA A 102 -17.73 9.53 -10.08
C ALA A 102 -16.73 8.89 -11.05
N GLU A 103 -17.14 8.57 -12.28
CA GLU A 103 -16.25 8.03 -13.31
C GLU A 103 -15.21 9.06 -13.77
N PHE A 104 -15.60 10.32 -13.98
CA PHE A 104 -14.66 11.38 -14.31
C PHE A 104 -13.65 11.65 -13.19
N ASP A 105 -14.12 11.74 -11.95
CA ASP A 105 -13.26 11.95 -10.78
C ASP A 105 -12.26 10.80 -10.62
N ARG A 106 -12.70 9.56 -10.83
CA ARG A 106 -11.84 8.39 -10.81
C ARG A 106 -10.81 8.40 -11.93
N LYS A 107 -11.20 8.76 -13.16
CA LYS A 107 -10.27 8.88 -14.28
C LYS A 107 -9.23 9.98 -14.05
N ALA A 108 -9.67 11.13 -13.52
CA ALA A 108 -8.74 12.21 -13.16
C ALA A 108 -7.72 11.75 -12.11
N GLN A 109 -8.18 11.05 -11.06
CA GLN A 109 -7.28 10.52 -10.05
C GLN A 109 -6.33 9.45 -10.60
N GLN A 110 -6.79 8.59 -11.52
CA GLN A 110 -5.92 7.61 -12.19
C GLN A 110 -4.78 8.27 -12.97
N ILE A 111 -5.02 9.42 -13.60
CA ILE A 111 -3.97 10.19 -14.29
C ILE A 111 -2.94 10.72 -13.28
N VAL A 112 -3.41 11.25 -12.14
CA VAL A 112 -2.52 11.71 -11.06
C VAL A 112 -1.71 10.55 -10.49
N ASP A 113 -2.34 9.41 -10.24
CA ASP A 113 -1.66 8.20 -9.74
C ASP A 113 -0.63 7.67 -10.74
N ALA A 114 -0.94 7.72 -12.05
CA ALA A 114 0.01 7.33 -13.11
C ALA A 114 1.22 8.28 -13.16
N TYR A 115 1.00 9.59 -13.02
CA TYR A 115 2.09 10.56 -12.96
C TYR A 115 2.98 10.34 -11.74
N ASN A 116 2.38 10.16 -10.56
CA ASN A 116 3.12 9.87 -9.33
C ASN A 116 3.91 8.56 -9.43
N THR A 117 3.33 7.52 -10.06
CA THR A 117 4.02 6.26 -10.34
C THR A 117 5.27 6.50 -11.20
N LEU A 118 5.15 7.30 -12.25
CA LEU A 118 6.29 7.63 -13.12
C LEU A 118 7.41 8.36 -12.35
N GLU A 119 7.06 9.26 -11.44
CA GLU A 119 8.08 9.95 -10.62
C GLU A 119 8.78 8.99 -9.65
N VAL A 120 8.03 8.05 -9.06
CA VAL A 120 8.62 6.97 -8.24
C VAL A 120 9.53 6.08 -9.09
N ASP A 121 9.09 5.67 -10.28
CA ASP A 121 9.89 4.85 -11.19
C ASP A 121 11.20 5.53 -11.58
N LYS A 122 11.19 6.82 -11.91
CA LYS A 122 12.40 7.61 -12.19
C LYS A 122 13.36 7.64 -11.00
N LYS A 123 12.83 7.94 -9.81
CA LYS A 123 13.62 7.96 -8.57
C LYS A 123 14.35 6.64 -8.36
N TYR A 124 13.62 5.53 -8.47
CA TYR A 124 14.21 4.21 -8.21
C TYR A 124 15.05 3.69 -9.36
N TYR A 125 14.79 4.10 -10.60
CA TYR A 125 15.70 3.85 -11.72
C TYR A 125 17.10 4.40 -11.44
N GLU A 126 17.22 5.63 -10.91
CA GLU A 126 18.50 6.21 -10.53
C GLU A 126 19.22 5.42 -9.41
N VAL A 127 18.46 4.85 -8.48
CA VAL A 127 19.02 4.01 -7.40
C VAL A 127 19.49 2.67 -7.96
N PHE A 128 18.65 1.95 -8.68
CA PHE A 128 18.97 0.64 -9.23
C PHE A 128 20.06 0.69 -10.29
N SER A 129 20.16 1.76 -11.09
CA SER A 129 21.21 1.93 -12.11
C SER A 129 22.64 2.03 -11.55
N LYS A 130 22.80 2.20 -10.24
CA LYS A 130 24.10 2.18 -9.57
C LYS A 130 24.65 0.76 -9.40
N THR A 131 23.78 -0.23 -9.30
CA THR A 131 24.14 -1.63 -9.00
C THR A 131 23.76 -2.59 -10.12
N MET A 132 22.91 -2.15 -11.06
CA MET A 132 22.34 -2.97 -12.14
C MET A 132 22.58 -2.34 -13.50
N SER A 133 22.80 -3.16 -14.50
CA SER A 133 22.91 -2.70 -15.89
C SER A 133 21.55 -2.29 -16.45
N ALA A 134 21.51 -1.40 -17.44
CA ALA A 134 20.28 -1.01 -18.13
C ALA A 134 19.52 -2.21 -18.71
N LYS A 135 20.24 -3.26 -19.14
CA LYS A 135 19.64 -4.49 -19.66
C LYS A 135 18.91 -5.30 -18.57
N GLN A 136 19.37 -5.25 -17.33
CA GLN A 136 18.71 -5.91 -16.20
C GLN A 136 17.49 -5.12 -15.71
N LEU A 137 17.41 -3.82 -16.04
CA LEU A 137 16.30 -2.94 -15.66
C LEU A 137 15.16 -2.91 -16.70
N MET A 138 15.35 -3.50 -17.87
CA MET A 138 14.33 -3.64 -18.94
C MET A 138 13.48 -4.89 -18.68
#